data_d8f949e528b1cf8a7abd5c3a0e4ffb91
#
_entry.id   d8f949e528b1cf8a7abd5c3a0e4ffb91
#
_cell.length_a   1.000
_cell.length_b   1.000
_cell.length_c   1.000
_cell.angle_alpha   90.00
_cell.angle_beta   90.00
_cell.angle_gamma   90.00
#
_symmetry.space_group_name_H-M   'P 1'
#
loop_
_entity.id
_entity.type
_entity.pdbx_description
1 polymer ?
#
loop_
_entity_poly.entity_id
_entity_poly.type
_entity_poly.pdbx_seq_one_letter_code
_entity_poly.pdbx_strand_id
1 'polypeptide(L)'
;MMKRHQPPRGLFITLEGIEGSGKSTQGRLLGEYLRHQGYSTVETREPGGTPLAEKIRAALLDRAEEPVAAETEAFLVLAARRQHVIQVIEPALARGAIVLCDRFSDSTLAYQGYARGLDVPLLERLNRLATHAVTPDLTLLFDLPVATGLARRRSATETNRLDRESLRFHQKVRAGFLDLAKRHPRRMHIVSARASQETVARAVIRTVAPALSRLRGQHGRPTTPPATPPRTTQVRHALR
;
A
#
# COMPACT_ATOMS: atom_id res chain seq x y z
N MET A 1 23.47 -30.17 -11.14
CA MET A 1 23.00 -29.21 -10.12
C MET A 1 21.51 -28.98 -10.37
N MET A 2 20.63 -29.69 -9.66
CA MET A 2 19.19 -29.51 -9.80
C MET A 2 18.80 -28.11 -9.29
N LYS A 3 18.24 -27.26 -10.16
CA LYS A 3 17.59 -26.02 -9.75
C LYS A 3 16.46 -26.40 -8.80
N ARG A 4 16.60 -26.11 -7.51
CA ARG A 4 15.50 -26.23 -6.54
C ARG A 4 14.37 -25.34 -7.08
N HIS A 5 13.30 -25.97 -7.54
CA HIS A 5 12.07 -25.28 -7.91
C HIS A 5 11.53 -24.70 -6.61
N GLN A 6 11.81 -23.44 -6.34
CA GLN A 6 11.08 -22.74 -5.26
C GLN A 6 9.61 -22.71 -5.69
N PRO A 7 8.67 -23.08 -4.81
CA PRO A 7 7.27 -22.95 -5.14
C PRO A 7 7.00 -21.48 -5.53
N PRO A 8 6.19 -21.26 -6.55
CA PRO A 8 5.88 -19.91 -7.00
C PRO A 8 5.27 -19.14 -5.81
N ARG A 9 5.90 -18.03 -5.43
CA ARG A 9 5.39 -17.17 -4.36
C ARG A 9 4.19 -16.35 -4.87
N GLY A 10 3.34 -15.91 -3.94
CA GLY A 10 2.26 -14.96 -4.23
C GLY A 10 2.76 -13.62 -4.80
N LEU A 11 1.83 -12.72 -5.08
CA LEU A 11 2.10 -11.40 -5.65
C LEU A 11 1.98 -10.32 -4.57
N PHE A 12 2.99 -9.47 -4.42
CA PHE A 12 2.99 -8.36 -3.47
C PHE A 12 2.74 -7.02 -4.15
N ILE A 13 1.58 -6.42 -3.88
CA ILE A 13 1.16 -5.13 -4.45
C ILE A 13 1.06 -4.11 -3.31
N THR A 14 1.71 -2.95 -3.46
CA THR A 14 1.59 -1.84 -2.53
C THR A 14 0.83 -0.67 -3.15
N LEU A 15 0.12 0.08 -2.30
CA LEU A 15 -0.62 1.28 -2.68
C LEU A 15 0.02 2.47 -1.98
N GLU A 16 0.54 3.40 -2.76
CA GLU A 16 1.29 4.55 -2.26
C GLU A 16 0.68 5.87 -2.74
N GLY A 17 1.04 6.95 -2.07
CA GLY A 17 0.57 8.30 -2.40
C GLY A 17 0.25 9.11 -1.15
N ILE A 18 0.00 10.40 -1.31
CA ILE A 18 -0.32 11.33 -0.21
C ILE A 18 -1.67 11.01 0.45
N GLU A 19 -1.97 11.69 1.55
CA GLU A 19 -3.27 11.64 2.23
C GLU A 19 -4.40 12.08 1.28
N GLY A 20 -5.58 11.46 1.41
CA GLY A 20 -6.75 11.75 0.56
C GLY A 20 -6.61 11.33 -0.90
N SER A 21 -5.55 10.57 -1.28
CA SER A 21 -5.38 10.09 -2.66
C SER A 21 -6.28 8.92 -3.04
N GLY A 22 -7.06 8.36 -2.10
CA GLY A 22 -8.01 7.29 -2.37
C GLY A 22 -7.44 5.88 -2.31
N LYS A 23 -6.21 5.69 -1.78
CA LYS A 23 -5.55 4.37 -1.64
C LYS A 23 -6.45 3.30 -1.04
N SER A 24 -6.96 3.55 0.16
CA SER A 24 -7.76 2.55 0.90
C SER A 24 -9.05 2.18 0.16
N THR A 25 -9.71 3.15 -0.49
CA THR A 25 -10.89 2.90 -1.33
C THR A 25 -10.53 2.01 -2.53
N GLN A 26 -9.45 2.33 -3.23
CA GLN A 26 -9.01 1.58 -4.39
C GLN A 26 -8.43 0.22 -4.00
N GLY A 27 -7.77 0.10 -2.83
CA GLY A 27 -7.31 -1.16 -2.28
C GLY A 27 -8.46 -2.13 -2.04
N ARG A 28 -9.54 -1.67 -1.38
CA ARG A 28 -10.75 -2.46 -1.16
C ARG A 28 -11.40 -2.91 -2.49
N LEU A 29 -11.56 -2.01 -3.46
CA LEU A 29 -12.14 -2.35 -4.77
C LEU A 29 -11.27 -3.36 -5.52
N LEU A 30 -9.96 -3.20 -5.48
CA LEU A 30 -9.02 -4.15 -6.07
C LEU A 30 -9.09 -5.51 -5.36
N GLY A 31 -9.15 -5.53 -4.03
CA GLY A 31 -9.30 -6.76 -3.24
C GLY A 31 -10.59 -7.52 -3.57
N GLU A 32 -11.72 -6.82 -3.68
CA GLU A 32 -12.99 -7.38 -4.13
C GLU A 32 -12.88 -7.98 -5.53
N TYR A 33 -12.31 -7.22 -6.48
CA TYR A 33 -12.09 -7.71 -7.84
C TYR A 33 -11.23 -8.97 -7.87
N LEU A 34 -10.12 -9.01 -7.13
CA LEU A 34 -9.22 -10.17 -7.09
C LEU A 34 -9.90 -11.40 -6.50
N ARG A 35 -10.67 -11.26 -5.44
CA ARG A 35 -11.47 -12.36 -4.85
C ARG A 35 -12.50 -12.88 -5.83
N HIS A 36 -13.19 -12.01 -6.55
CA HIS A 36 -14.12 -12.42 -7.63
C HIS A 36 -13.42 -13.15 -8.78
N GLN A 37 -12.14 -12.86 -9.01
CA GLN A 37 -11.31 -13.60 -9.98
C GLN A 37 -10.76 -14.94 -9.43
N GLY A 38 -11.12 -15.31 -8.19
CA GLY A 38 -10.68 -16.55 -7.54
C GLY A 38 -9.30 -16.52 -6.88
N TYR A 39 -8.70 -15.34 -6.69
CA TYR A 39 -7.43 -15.22 -6.00
C TYR A 39 -7.61 -15.18 -4.48
N SER A 40 -6.75 -15.92 -3.76
CA SER A 40 -6.56 -15.70 -2.32
C SER A 40 -5.91 -14.33 -2.12
N THR A 41 -6.54 -13.46 -1.34
CA THR A 41 -6.11 -12.07 -1.18
C THR A 41 -6.02 -11.70 0.30
N VAL A 42 -4.90 -11.12 0.71
CA VAL A 42 -4.67 -10.55 2.03
C VAL A 42 -4.58 -9.03 1.89
N GLU A 43 -5.52 -8.31 2.50
CA GLU A 43 -5.52 -6.86 2.58
C GLU A 43 -4.93 -6.42 3.91
N THR A 44 -3.95 -5.51 3.88
CA THR A 44 -3.24 -5.04 5.07
C THR A 44 -2.76 -3.60 4.88
N ARG A 45 -2.14 -3.01 5.91
CA ARG A 45 -1.62 -1.64 5.86
C ARG A 45 -0.42 -1.43 6.75
N GLU A 46 0.35 -0.38 6.50
CA GLU A 46 1.43 0.10 7.36
C GLU A 46 1.30 1.59 7.73
N PRO A 47 1.81 1.97 8.91
CA PRO A 47 2.18 1.08 10.01
C PRO A 47 0.93 0.38 10.55
N GLY A 48 1.05 -0.91 10.94
CA GLY A 48 -0.06 -1.72 11.42
C GLY A 48 -0.02 -3.17 10.95
N GLY A 49 -1.18 -3.83 10.91
CA GLY A 49 -1.34 -5.20 10.41
C GLY A 49 -1.02 -6.31 11.42
N THR A 50 -0.49 -5.99 12.61
CA THR A 50 -0.30 -6.94 13.72
C THR A 50 -0.60 -6.23 15.05
N PRO A 51 -0.93 -6.94 16.13
CA PRO A 51 -1.23 -6.32 17.42
C PRO A 51 -0.13 -5.37 17.93
N LEU A 52 1.14 -5.74 17.78
CA LEU A 52 2.27 -4.88 18.14
C LEU A 52 2.38 -3.67 17.20
N ALA A 53 2.29 -3.89 15.90
CA ALA A 53 2.39 -2.81 14.92
C ALA A 53 1.23 -1.81 15.02
N GLU A 54 0.02 -2.25 15.44
CA GLU A 54 -1.10 -1.33 15.72
C GLU A 54 -0.83 -0.46 16.97
N LYS A 55 -0.19 -1.00 18.01
CA LYS A 55 0.24 -0.19 19.17
C LYS A 55 1.27 0.87 18.76
N ILE A 56 2.24 0.47 17.93
CA ILE A 56 3.25 1.41 17.40
C ILE A 56 2.56 2.47 16.51
N ARG A 57 1.59 2.07 15.69
CA ARG A 57 0.78 3.00 14.90
C ARG A 57 0.05 4.01 15.77
N ALA A 58 -0.58 3.56 16.85
CA ALA A 58 -1.28 4.43 17.78
C ALA A 58 -0.31 5.49 18.35
N ALA A 59 0.84 5.07 18.87
CA ALA A 59 1.86 5.99 19.38
C ALA A 59 2.39 6.96 18.31
N LEU A 60 2.64 6.47 17.08
CA LEU A 60 3.16 7.27 15.99
C LEU A 60 2.18 8.34 15.50
N LEU A 61 0.89 8.03 15.47
CA LEU A 61 -0.18 8.87 14.92
C LEU A 61 -0.91 9.68 15.99
N ASP A 62 -0.53 9.50 17.26
CA ASP A 62 -1.11 10.25 18.37
C ASP A 62 -0.99 11.75 18.13
N ARG A 63 -1.99 12.47 18.61
CA ARG A 63 -2.08 13.93 18.54
C ARG A 63 -1.41 14.62 19.73
N ALA A 64 -0.69 13.88 20.57
CA ALA A 64 0.06 14.47 21.67
C ALA A 64 0.90 15.65 21.21
N GLU A 65 1.06 16.64 22.07
CA GLU A 65 1.81 17.88 21.78
C GLU A 65 3.32 17.64 21.74
N GLU A 66 3.77 16.48 22.19
CA GLU A 66 5.19 16.12 22.18
C GLU A 66 5.72 16.01 20.73
N PRO A 67 6.75 16.79 20.37
CA PRO A 67 7.37 16.69 19.07
C PRO A 67 8.13 15.38 18.93
N VAL A 68 7.84 14.62 17.88
CA VAL A 68 8.51 13.35 17.55
C VAL A 68 9.69 13.65 16.62
N ALA A 69 10.91 13.29 17.04
CA ALA A 69 12.09 13.40 16.20
C ALA A 69 11.97 12.54 14.93
N ALA A 70 12.53 13.00 13.82
CA ALA A 70 12.44 12.31 12.53
C ALA A 70 12.99 10.89 12.58
N GLU A 71 14.08 10.67 13.30
CA GLU A 71 14.71 9.37 13.51
C GLU A 71 13.82 8.46 14.36
N THR A 72 13.18 8.98 15.42
CA THR A 72 12.22 8.22 16.24
C THR A 72 11.03 7.77 15.38
N GLU A 73 10.50 8.67 14.54
CA GLU A 73 9.43 8.36 13.59
C GLU A 73 9.86 7.21 12.64
N ALA A 74 11.08 7.28 12.09
CA ALA A 74 11.63 6.26 11.21
C ALA A 74 11.80 4.91 11.95
N PHE A 75 12.35 4.90 13.15
CA PHE A 75 12.55 3.66 13.94
C PHE A 75 11.22 2.99 14.26
N LEU A 76 10.21 3.74 14.66
CA LEU A 76 8.88 3.20 14.94
C LEU A 76 8.26 2.56 13.71
N VAL A 77 8.32 3.23 12.55
CA VAL A 77 7.82 2.68 11.27
C VAL A 77 8.55 1.39 10.89
N LEU A 78 9.88 1.38 11.01
CA LEU A 78 10.70 0.20 10.68
C LEU A 78 10.44 -0.97 11.63
N ALA A 79 10.27 -0.72 12.94
CA ALA A 79 9.92 -1.75 13.91
C ALA A 79 8.55 -2.37 13.64
N ALA A 80 7.53 -1.54 13.36
CA ALA A 80 6.20 -2.00 12.98
C ALA A 80 6.25 -2.84 11.68
N ARG A 81 7.01 -2.38 10.68
CA ARG A 81 7.22 -3.08 9.41
C ARG A 81 7.84 -4.44 9.60
N ARG A 82 8.91 -4.54 10.40
CA ARG A 82 9.57 -5.83 10.64
C ARG A 82 8.59 -6.87 11.19
N GLN A 83 7.78 -6.47 12.18
CA GLN A 83 6.78 -7.34 12.78
C GLN A 83 5.71 -7.76 11.77
N HIS A 84 5.25 -6.80 10.97
CA HIS A 84 4.23 -7.01 9.94
C HIS A 84 4.71 -7.95 8.82
N VAL A 85 5.95 -7.78 8.36
CA VAL A 85 6.54 -8.64 7.32
C VAL A 85 6.59 -10.08 7.77
N ILE A 86 7.10 -10.36 8.98
CA ILE A 86 7.27 -11.73 9.49
C ILE A 86 5.91 -12.41 9.71
N GLN A 87 4.94 -11.69 10.29
CA GLN A 87 3.69 -12.33 10.74
C GLN A 87 2.60 -12.36 9.67
N VAL A 88 2.63 -11.45 8.69
CA VAL A 88 1.54 -11.31 7.72
C VAL A 88 2.03 -11.46 6.29
N ILE A 89 3.02 -10.65 5.86
CA ILE A 89 3.37 -10.56 4.44
C ILE A 89 4.08 -11.83 3.96
N GLU A 90 5.18 -12.22 4.59
CA GLU A 90 5.95 -13.42 4.20
C GLU A 90 5.10 -14.69 4.22
N PRO A 91 4.32 -14.99 5.29
CA PRO A 91 3.48 -16.17 5.31
C PRO A 91 2.38 -16.15 4.24
N ALA A 92 1.79 -14.99 3.94
CA ALA A 92 0.79 -14.87 2.89
C ALA A 92 1.38 -15.13 1.50
N LEU A 93 2.52 -14.53 1.20
CA LEU A 93 3.25 -14.74 -0.06
C LEU A 93 3.69 -16.20 -0.21
N ALA A 94 4.17 -16.84 0.86
CA ALA A 94 4.56 -18.26 0.84
C ALA A 94 3.39 -19.20 0.52
N ARG A 95 2.16 -18.82 0.87
CA ARG A 95 0.93 -19.59 0.52
C ARG A 95 0.40 -19.26 -0.88
N GLY A 96 1.10 -18.44 -1.67
CA GLY A 96 0.66 -18.04 -3.01
C GLY A 96 -0.44 -16.96 -3.03
N ALA A 97 -0.73 -16.30 -1.91
CA ALA A 97 -1.72 -15.24 -1.85
C ALA A 97 -1.24 -13.96 -2.52
N ILE A 98 -2.19 -13.14 -3.01
CA ILE A 98 -1.94 -11.76 -3.39
C ILE A 98 -2.03 -10.91 -2.12
N VAL A 99 -0.95 -10.21 -1.78
CA VAL A 99 -0.93 -9.25 -0.66
C VAL A 99 -1.14 -7.84 -1.21
N LEU A 100 -2.18 -7.16 -0.74
CA LEU A 100 -2.43 -5.74 -0.96
C LEU A 100 -2.08 -4.97 0.30
N CYS A 101 -1.09 -4.08 0.25
CA CYS A 101 -0.67 -3.30 1.41
C CYS A 101 -0.83 -1.80 1.16
N ASP A 102 -1.67 -1.13 1.96
CA ASP A 102 -1.78 0.32 1.98
C ASP A 102 -0.57 0.90 2.70
N ARG A 103 0.38 1.43 1.94
CA ARG A 103 1.72 1.89 2.31
C ARG A 103 2.70 0.75 2.63
N PHE A 104 3.98 0.99 2.26
CA PHE A 104 5.11 0.12 2.58
C PHE A 104 6.41 0.94 2.60
N SER A 105 7.53 0.34 2.18
CA SER A 105 8.88 0.93 2.24
C SER A 105 9.01 2.26 1.49
N ASP A 106 8.29 2.45 0.39
CA ASP A 106 8.33 3.71 -0.38
C ASP A 106 7.76 4.89 0.43
N SER A 107 6.77 4.65 1.30
CA SER A 107 6.28 5.67 2.24
C SER A 107 7.38 6.15 3.19
N THR A 108 8.23 5.26 3.72
CA THR A 108 9.34 5.68 4.59
C THR A 108 10.32 6.60 3.86
N LEU A 109 10.65 6.26 2.62
CA LEU A 109 11.53 7.13 1.82
C LEU A 109 10.89 8.49 1.57
N ALA A 110 9.60 8.52 1.20
CA ALA A 110 8.90 9.76 0.90
C ALA A 110 8.70 10.66 2.15
N TYR A 111 8.30 10.07 3.28
CA TYR A 111 7.98 10.82 4.49
C TYR A 111 9.24 11.16 5.31
N GLN A 112 10.01 10.14 5.72
CA GLN A 112 11.16 10.34 6.57
C GLN A 112 12.39 10.81 5.78
N GLY A 113 12.57 10.33 4.54
CA GLY A 113 13.64 10.79 3.66
C GLY A 113 13.37 12.17 3.07
N TYR A 114 12.51 12.25 2.07
CA TYR A 114 12.31 13.49 1.30
C TYR A 114 11.66 14.61 2.12
N ALA A 115 10.69 14.33 2.97
CA ALA A 115 9.98 15.39 3.69
C ALA A 115 10.64 15.76 5.01
N ARG A 116 11.09 14.81 5.83
CA ARG A 116 11.83 15.06 7.09
C ARG A 116 13.31 15.36 6.86
N GLY A 117 13.90 14.95 5.73
CA GLY A 117 15.29 15.23 5.38
C GLY A 117 16.31 14.21 5.89
N LEU A 118 15.88 13.02 6.29
CA LEU A 118 16.81 11.94 6.63
C LEU A 118 17.51 11.39 5.39
N ASP A 119 18.70 10.83 5.58
CA ASP A 119 19.51 10.21 4.52
C ASP A 119 18.74 9.06 3.84
N VAL A 120 18.37 9.26 2.57
CA VAL A 120 17.60 8.28 1.79
C VAL A 120 18.38 6.97 1.59
N PRO A 121 19.67 6.96 1.22
CA PRO A 121 20.49 5.74 1.18
C PRO A 121 20.50 4.95 2.48
N LEU A 122 20.60 5.64 3.62
CA LEU A 122 20.51 4.99 4.95
C LEU A 122 19.13 4.35 5.16
N LEU A 123 18.06 5.07 4.87
CA LEU A 123 16.69 4.57 4.98
C LEU A 123 16.44 3.37 4.04
N GLU A 124 17.02 3.35 2.85
CA GLU A 124 16.95 2.20 1.94
C GLU A 124 17.62 0.96 2.55
N ARG A 125 18.79 1.12 3.21
CA ARG A 125 19.47 0.02 3.92
C ARG A 125 18.65 -0.49 5.10
N LEU A 126 18.11 0.42 5.93
CA LEU A 126 17.26 0.07 7.07
C LEU A 126 15.95 -0.60 6.62
N ASN A 127 15.34 -0.13 5.53
CA ASN A 127 14.19 -0.77 4.94
C ASN A 127 14.50 -2.21 4.49
N ARG A 128 15.63 -2.45 3.82
CA ARG A 128 16.04 -3.82 3.44
C ARG A 128 16.17 -4.74 4.65
N LEU A 129 16.72 -4.25 5.76
CA LEU A 129 16.79 -4.99 7.00
C LEU A 129 15.39 -5.28 7.57
N ALA A 130 14.54 -4.27 7.69
CA ALA A 130 13.19 -4.40 8.24
C ALA A 130 12.28 -5.29 7.40
N THR A 131 12.41 -5.23 6.07
CA THR A 131 11.61 -6.04 5.15
C THR A 131 12.16 -7.44 4.91
N HIS A 132 13.33 -7.80 5.48
CA HIS A 132 14.03 -9.05 5.17
C HIS A 132 14.20 -9.24 3.65
N ALA A 133 14.53 -8.14 2.97
CA ALA A 133 14.65 -8.03 1.52
C ALA A 133 13.36 -8.32 0.73
N VAL A 134 12.20 -8.48 1.37
CA VAL A 134 10.90 -8.52 0.68
C VAL A 134 10.65 -7.17 0.02
N THR A 135 10.39 -7.18 -1.27
CA THR A 135 10.10 -5.99 -2.08
C THR A 135 8.77 -6.17 -2.80
N PRO A 136 8.00 -5.09 -3.01
CA PRO A 136 6.78 -5.16 -3.81
C PRO A 136 7.10 -5.57 -5.26
N ASP A 137 6.28 -6.44 -5.81
CA ASP A 137 6.31 -6.79 -7.24
C ASP A 137 5.71 -5.66 -8.09
N LEU A 138 4.74 -4.93 -7.50
CA LEU A 138 4.06 -3.82 -8.12
C LEU A 138 3.69 -2.77 -7.05
N THR A 139 3.96 -1.51 -7.33
CA THR A 139 3.51 -0.36 -6.53
C THR A 139 2.58 0.51 -7.35
N LEU A 140 1.37 0.76 -6.86
CA LEU A 140 0.42 1.68 -7.42
C LEU A 140 0.56 3.03 -6.71
N LEU A 141 1.15 4.02 -7.39
CA LEU A 141 1.26 5.38 -6.86
C LEU A 141 0.05 6.21 -7.28
N PHE A 142 -0.84 6.48 -6.33
CA PHE A 142 -2.01 7.36 -6.54
C PHE A 142 -1.59 8.82 -6.47
N ASP A 143 -1.51 9.47 -7.63
CA ASP A 143 -1.08 10.88 -7.73
C ASP A 143 -2.23 11.84 -7.94
N LEU A 144 -2.24 12.92 -7.14
CA LEU A 144 -3.12 14.07 -7.30
C LEU A 144 -2.47 15.32 -6.68
N PRO A 145 -2.99 16.54 -6.99
CA PRO A 145 -2.51 17.77 -6.34
C PRO A 145 -2.69 17.69 -4.82
N VAL A 146 -1.68 18.14 -4.08
CA VAL A 146 -1.67 18.07 -2.60
C VAL A 146 -2.89 18.79 -2.00
N ALA A 147 -3.23 19.97 -2.50
CA ALA A 147 -4.40 20.71 -2.02
C ALA A 147 -5.70 19.91 -2.14
N THR A 148 -5.87 19.17 -3.25
CA THR A 148 -7.03 18.29 -3.45
C THR A 148 -7.06 17.13 -2.46
N GLY A 149 -5.90 16.48 -2.23
CA GLY A 149 -5.79 15.39 -1.26
C GLY A 149 -6.11 15.84 0.15
N LEU A 150 -5.53 16.95 0.59
CA LEU A 150 -5.78 17.51 1.91
C LEU A 150 -7.22 17.98 2.10
N ALA A 151 -7.85 18.57 1.07
CA ALA A 151 -9.27 18.93 1.12
C ALA A 151 -10.15 17.68 1.35
N ARG A 152 -9.92 16.60 0.61
CA ARG A 152 -10.62 15.32 0.82
C ARG A 152 -10.37 14.74 2.21
N ARG A 153 -9.15 14.90 2.74
CA ARG A 153 -8.79 14.37 4.06
C ARG A 153 -9.44 15.14 5.21
N ARG A 154 -9.60 16.48 5.08
CA ARG A 154 -10.26 17.32 6.08
C ARG A 154 -11.75 16.98 6.28
N SER A 155 -12.41 16.45 5.26
CA SER A 155 -13.80 16.00 5.36
C SER A 155 -13.94 14.62 6.05
N ALA A 156 -12.84 13.96 6.38
CA ALA A 156 -12.88 12.71 7.15
C ALA A 156 -13.06 12.98 8.64
N THR A 157 -13.81 12.11 9.32
CA THR A 157 -14.15 12.21 10.74
C THR A 157 -12.94 12.12 11.67
N GLU A 158 -11.89 11.45 11.24
CA GLU A 158 -10.66 11.27 12.02
C GLU A 158 -9.44 11.84 11.28
N THR A 159 -8.70 12.70 11.96
CA THR A 159 -7.40 13.20 11.50
C THR A 159 -6.31 12.76 12.48
N ASN A 160 -5.06 12.64 12.03
CA ASN A 160 -3.92 12.24 12.84
C ASN A 160 -2.81 13.31 12.80
N ARG A 161 -1.70 13.07 13.51
CA ARG A 161 -0.57 14.00 13.58
C ARG A 161 -0.02 14.37 12.20
N LEU A 162 0.14 13.41 11.29
CA LEU A 162 0.67 13.66 9.94
C LEU A 162 -0.29 14.48 9.06
N ASP A 163 -1.60 14.39 9.28
CA ASP A 163 -2.60 15.19 8.57
C ASP A 163 -2.49 16.69 8.90
N ARG A 164 -1.87 17.05 10.04
CA ARG A 164 -1.65 18.43 10.49
C ARG A 164 -0.37 19.05 9.96
N GLU A 165 0.47 18.29 9.28
CA GLU A 165 1.69 18.78 8.70
C GLU A 165 1.44 19.87 7.66
N SER A 166 2.44 20.71 7.43
CA SER A 166 2.33 21.84 6.51
C SER A 166 2.10 21.41 5.06
N LEU A 167 1.49 22.28 4.27
CA LEU A 167 1.34 22.06 2.83
C LEU A 167 2.70 21.74 2.17
N ARG A 168 3.76 22.43 2.59
CA ARG A 168 5.14 22.21 2.11
C ARG A 168 5.63 20.80 2.42
N PHE A 169 5.30 20.26 3.59
CA PHE A 169 5.65 18.88 3.95
C PHE A 169 5.01 17.89 2.96
N HIS A 170 3.70 17.98 2.73
CA HIS A 170 2.99 17.10 1.81
C HIS A 170 3.45 17.28 0.35
N GLN A 171 3.88 18.50 -0.05
CA GLN A 171 4.49 18.73 -1.36
C GLN A 171 5.81 17.99 -1.50
N LYS A 172 6.68 17.99 -0.47
CA LYS A 172 7.92 17.20 -0.45
C LYS A 172 7.63 15.69 -0.49
N VAL A 173 6.63 15.20 0.28
CA VAL A 173 6.22 13.79 0.22
C VAL A 173 5.80 13.40 -1.20
N ARG A 174 4.94 14.20 -1.84
CA ARG A 174 4.51 13.93 -3.22
C ARG A 174 5.70 13.95 -4.19
N ALA A 175 6.59 14.93 -4.09
CA ALA A 175 7.79 15.01 -4.91
C ALA A 175 8.68 13.78 -4.73
N GLY A 176 8.86 13.31 -3.48
CA GLY A 176 9.59 12.08 -3.17
C GLY A 176 8.98 10.85 -3.83
N PHE A 177 7.66 10.67 -3.75
CA PHE A 177 7.00 9.56 -4.45
C PHE A 177 7.18 9.62 -5.97
N LEU A 178 7.09 10.80 -6.58
CA LEU A 178 7.27 10.96 -8.03
C LEU A 178 8.71 10.68 -8.45
N ASP A 179 9.70 11.07 -7.63
CA ASP A 179 11.10 10.74 -7.87
C ASP A 179 11.35 9.22 -7.76
N LEU A 180 10.80 8.58 -6.71
CA LEU A 180 10.88 7.13 -6.56
C LEU A 180 10.25 6.38 -7.74
N ALA A 181 9.11 6.87 -8.28
CA ALA A 181 8.50 6.29 -9.46
C ALA A 181 9.39 6.38 -10.71
N LYS A 182 10.11 7.50 -10.88
CA LYS A 182 11.10 7.66 -11.97
C LYS A 182 12.30 6.72 -11.80
N ARG A 183 12.75 6.51 -10.55
CA ARG A 183 13.87 5.60 -10.25
C ARG A 183 13.50 4.11 -10.38
N HIS A 184 12.22 3.77 -10.20
CA HIS A 184 11.73 2.38 -10.21
C HIS A 184 10.59 2.13 -11.21
N PRO A 185 10.72 2.50 -12.51
CA PRO A 185 9.61 2.48 -13.48
C PRO A 185 9.08 1.08 -13.79
N ARG A 186 9.88 0.02 -13.55
CA ARG A 186 9.45 -1.37 -13.76
C ARG A 186 8.48 -1.86 -12.67
N ARG A 187 8.55 -1.29 -11.48
CA ARG A 187 7.77 -1.70 -10.31
C ARG A 187 6.70 -0.69 -9.93
N MET A 188 6.98 0.60 -10.06
CA MET A 188 6.14 1.68 -9.55
C MET A 188 5.39 2.40 -10.68
N HIS A 189 4.07 2.29 -10.67
CA HIS A 189 3.21 2.82 -11.72
C HIS A 189 2.32 3.94 -11.18
N ILE A 190 2.34 5.10 -11.84
CA ILE A 190 1.54 6.26 -11.45
C ILE A 190 0.12 6.08 -11.95
N VAL A 191 -0.85 6.16 -11.03
CA VAL A 191 -2.28 6.17 -11.30
C VAL A 191 -2.84 7.54 -10.97
N SER A 192 -3.38 8.25 -11.96
CA SER A 192 -4.02 9.55 -11.72
C SER A 192 -5.27 9.37 -10.86
N ALA A 193 -5.27 9.98 -9.66
CA ALA A 193 -6.38 9.93 -8.72
C ALA A 193 -7.33 11.13 -8.81
N ARG A 194 -7.29 11.88 -9.95
CA ARG A 194 -8.13 13.06 -10.19
C ARG A 194 -9.53 12.73 -10.69
N ALA A 195 -9.69 11.58 -11.35
CA ALA A 195 -10.92 11.14 -11.96
C ALA A 195 -11.91 10.55 -10.94
N SER A 196 -13.09 10.13 -11.41
CA SER A 196 -14.06 9.42 -10.57
C SER A 196 -13.48 8.11 -10.03
N GLN A 197 -14.01 7.65 -8.91
CA GLN A 197 -13.59 6.42 -8.24
C GLN A 197 -13.58 5.21 -9.20
N GLU A 198 -14.60 5.10 -10.05
CA GLU A 198 -14.75 4.03 -11.05
C GLU A 198 -13.68 4.11 -12.15
N THR A 199 -13.39 5.32 -12.63
CA THR A 199 -12.36 5.53 -13.65
C THR A 199 -10.97 5.16 -13.11
N VAL A 200 -10.68 5.53 -11.86
CA VAL A 200 -9.45 5.15 -11.17
C VAL A 200 -9.40 3.63 -10.98
N ALA A 201 -10.50 2.99 -10.56
CA ALA A 201 -10.55 1.53 -10.39
C ALA A 201 -10.27 0.79 -11.71
N ARG A 202 -10.84 1.24 -12.83
CA ARG A 202 -10.53 0.68 -14.15
C ARG A 202 -9.04 0.82 -14.52
N ALA A 203 -8.44 1.97 -14.20
CA ALA A 203 -7.00 2.18 -14.43
C ALA A 203 -6.14 1.25 -13.56
N VAL A 204 -6.49 1.08 -12.28
CA VAL A 204 -5.85 0.13 -11.36
C VAL A 204 -5.89 -1.28 -11.91
N ILE A 205 -7.07 -1.78 -12.31
CA ILE A 205 -7.24 -3.14 -12.87
C ILE A 205 -6.36 -3.33 -14.11
N ARG A 206 -6.35 -2.34 -15.05
CA ARG A 206 -5.49 -2.41 -16.23
C ARG A 206 -4.01 -2.48 -15.88
N THR A 207 -3.56 -1.72 -14.86
CA THR A 207 -2.17 -1.70 -14.41
C THR A 207 -1.75 -3.02 -13.77
N VAL A 208 -2.65 -3.68 -13.04
CA VAL A 208 -2.39 -4.96 -12.35
C VAL A 208 -2.47 -6.16 -13.30
N ALA A 209 -3.27 -6.09 -14.36
CA ALA A 209 -3.56 -7.21 -15.27
C ALA A 209 -2.31 -7.97 -15.79
N PRO A 210 -1.20 -7.31 -16.20
CA PRO A 210 0.00 -8.03 -16.65
C PRO A 210 0.67 -8.86 -15.53
N ALA A 211 0.64 -8.36 -14.29
CA ALA A 211 1.19 -9.09 -13.14
C ALA A 211 0.33 -10.33 -12.82
N LEU A 212 -1.00 -10.18 -12.87
CA LEU A 212 -1.93 -11.30 -12.69
C LEU A 212 -1.77 -12.39 -13.78
N SER A 213 -1.56 -11.98 -15.03
CA SER A 213 -1.32 -12.93 -16.13
C SER A 213 -0.05 -13.75 -15.91
N ARG A 214 1.04 -13.11 -15.43
CA ARG A 214 2.27 -13.81 -15.07
C ARG A 214 2.07 -14.79 -13.90
N LEU A 215 1.33 -14.37 -12.87
CA LEU A 215 1.02 -15.21 -11.71
C LEU A 215 0.23 -16.45 -12.13
N ARG A 216 -0.78 -16.31 -13.00
CA ARG A 216 -1.55 -17.45 -13.55
C ARG A 216 -0.68 -18.44 -14.34
N GLY A 217 0.28 -17.94 -15.11
CA GLY A 217 1.23 -18.79 -15.85
C GLY A 217 2.14 -19.62 -14.94
N GLN A 218 2.40 -19.16 -13.73
CA GLN A 218 3.24 -19.85 -12.75
C GLN A 218 2.48 -20.88 -11.91
N HIS A 219 1.18 -20.68 -11.64
CA HIS A 219 0.39 -21.50 -10.69
C HIS A 219 -0.68 -22.37 -11.38
N GLY A 220 -0.90 -22.28 -12.69
CA GLY A 220 -2.09 -22.82 -13.34
C GLY A 220 -3.35 -22.00 -12.98
N ARG A 221 -4.51 -22.38 -13.56
CA ARG A 221 -5.79 -21.77 -13.17
C ARG A 221 -6.09 -22.03 -11.70
N PRO A 222 -6.64 -21.04 -10.93
CA PRO A 222 -7.16 -21.29 -9.60
C PRO A 222 -8.14 -22.47 -9.64
N THR A 223 -7.94 -23.47 -8.79
CA THR A 223 -8.72 -24.72 -8.79
C THR A 223 -10.10 -24.58 -8.15
N THR A 224 -10.46 -23.39 -7.67
CA THR A 224 -11.78 -23.14 -7.09
C THR A 224 -12.62 -22.36 -8.09
N PRO A 225 -13.76 -22.88 -8.58
CA PRO A 225 -14.70 -22.10 -9.37
C PRO A 225 -15.19 -20.92 -8.51
N PRO A 226 -15.44 -19.74 -9.11
CA PRO A 226 -15.98 -18.62 -8.38
C PRO A 226 -17.28 -19.05 -7.72
N ALA A 227 -17.41 -18.79 -6.41
CA ALA A 227 -18.69 -18.93 -5.73
C ALA A 227 -19.72 -18.13 -6.52
N THR A 228 -20.84 -18.77 -6.89
CA THR A 228 -21.93 -18.15 -7.63
C THR A 228 -22.32 -16.85 -6.93
N PRO A 229 -22.32 -15.70 -7.61
CA PRO A 229 -22.68 -14.45 -6.98
C PRO A 229 -24.08 -14.56 -6.39
N PRO A 230 -24.34 -14.06 -5.17
CA PRO A 230 -25.70 -13.98 -4.67
C PRO A 230 -26.51 -13.20 -5.68
N ARG A 231 -27.67 -13.77 -6.08
CA ARG A 231 -28.62 -13.15 -7.02
C ARG A 231 -28.88 -11.71 -6.53
N THR A 232 -28.65 -10.77 -7.43
CA THR A 232 -28.87 -9.32 -7.22
C THR A 232 -30.36 -9.05 -7.02
N THR A 233 -30.86 -9.26 -5.81
CA THR A 233 -32.19 -8.83 -5.38
C THR A 233 -32.00 -8.19 -4.01
N GLN A 234 -31.77 -6.88 -4.00
CA GLN A 234 -31.88 -5.92 -2.90
C GLN A 234 -30.75 -4.86 -2.88
N VAL A 235 -30.63 -4.06 -3.94
CA VAL A 235 -30.03 -2.73 -3.87
C VAL A 235 -30.96 -1.74 -4.58
N ARG A 236 -32.25 -1.69 -4.18
CA ARG A 236 -33.20 -0.68 -4.66
C ARG A 236 -33.87 0.12 -3.53
N HIS A 237 -33.38 0.04 -2.28
CA HIS A 237 -34.05 0.76 -1.15
C HIS A 237 -33.06 1.46 -0.19
N ALA A 238 -32.06 2.18 -0.70
CA ALA A 238 -31.25 3.09 0.13
C ALA A 238 -30.82 4.34 -0.66
N LEU A 239 -31.71 4.89 -1.51
CA LEU A 239 -31.57 6.23 -2.10
C LEU A 239 -32.98 6.85 -2.13
N ARG A 240 -33.48 7.26 -0.95
CA ARG A 240 -34.45 8.35 -0.77
C ARG A 240 -34.06 9.14 0.45
#